data_1be465a40c5a818e2d0412089c70fdcc
#
_entry.id   1be465a40c5a818e2d0412089c70fdcc
#
_cell.length_a   1.000
_cell.length_b   1.000
_cell.length_c   1.000
_cell.angle_alpha   90.00
_cell.angle_beta   90.00
_cell.angle_gamma   90.00
#
_symmetry.space_group_name_H-M   'P 1'
#
loop_
_entity.id
_entity.type
_entity.pdbx_description
1 polymer ?
#
loop_
_entity_poly.entity_id
_entity_poly.type
_entity_poly.pdbx_seq_one_letter_code
_entity_poly.pdbx_strand_id
1 'polypeptide(L)'
;MNGLPAWSEAFASDNLPDLPALPLEDAREWAFGGSTGAGVSVAIVDSGIDANHPDVGGVASAVAMEPDDSRDEGYRAVEGPHEDLYGHGTACAAIVRSMAPDVNLHSIRVLGSNLKGRGLLFHAGLLWAVDHGFHVANLSLSSKSESMYAPLHEVADIAYFARTLLVCAANNQPGPTYPSEFASVVSVACRPSDDPWTLSANPTPPVEFGARGIDLQVAWLDGGSTVATGNSFAAPHVAAMAALILAKHPGLAPYQVKAVLQAVSDNTARVTSVLGDA
;
A
#
# COMPACT_ATOMS: atom_id res chain seq x y z
N MET A 1 -13.25 -19.52 14.06
CA MET A 1 -12.19 -18.79 13.33
C MET A 1 -12.23 -17.38 13.88
N ASN A 2 -11.14 -16.85 14.37
CA ASN A 2 -11.06 -15.60 15.18
C ASN A 2 -11.38 -14.29 14.45
N GLY A 3 -12.08 -14.30 13.34
CA GLY A 3 -12.53 -13.09 12.66
C GLY A 3 -11.44 -12.20 12.04
N LEU A 4 -10.16 -12.47 12.28
CA LEU A 4 -9.05 -11.72 11.72
C LEU A 4 -8.76 -12.14 10.27
N PRO A 5 -8.36 -11.21 9.40
CA PRO A 5 -7.88 -11.54 8.05
C PRO A 5 -6.68 -12.49 8.09
N ALA A 6 -6.48 -13.30 7.04
CA ALA A 6 -5.30 -14.13 6.91
C ALA A 6 -4.01 -13.29 7.10
N TRP A 7 -2.99 -13.89 7.69
CA TRP A 7 -1.70 -13.28 8.03
C TRP A 7 -1.71 -12.33 9.24
N SER A 8 -2.86 -11.79 9.67
CA SER A 8 -2.94 -10.87 10.80
C SER A 8 -2.56 -11.52 12.14
N GLU A 9 -2.73 -12.84 12.27
CA GLU A 9 -2.35 -13.58 13.47
C GLU A 9 -0.85 -13.51 13.77
N ALA A 10 -0.02 -13.45 12.71
CA ALA A 10 1.43 -13.30 12.83
C ALA A 10 1.83 -11.96 13.48
N PHE A 11 0.96 -10.95 13.41
CA PHE A 11 1.18 -9.61 13.96
C PHE A 11 0.47 -9.38 15.29
N ALA A 12 -0.12 -10.40 15.88
CA ALA A 12 -0.59 -10.34 17.26
C ALA A 12 0.61 -10.09 18.19
N SER A 13 0.44 -9.21 19.18
CA SER A 13 1.53 -8.71 20.02
C SER A 13 2.37 -9.82 20.67
N ASP A 14 1.73 -10.94 21.01
CA ASP A 14 2.39 -12.06 21.69
C ASP A 14 3.18 -12.97 20.72
N ASN A 15 2.96 -12.82 19.40
CA ASN A 15 3.57 -13.67 18.38
C ASN A 15 4.71 -12.98 17.63
N LEU A 16 4.84 -11.65 17.79
CA LEU A 16 5.78 -10.86 17.00
C LEU A 16 7.12 -10.70 17.77
N PRO A 17 8.23 -11.29 17.28
CA PRO A 17 9.52 -11.15 17.94
C PRO A 17 10.08 -9.74 17.76
N ASP A 18 10.92 -9.32 18.71
CA ASP A 18 11.69 -8.09 18.56
C ASP A 18 12.74 -8.22 17.45
N LEU A 19 12.94 -7.14 16.71
CA LEU A 19 13.94 -7.07 15.67
C LEU A 19 15.26 -6.47 16.22
N PRO A 20 16.42 -6.87 15.67
CA PRO A 20 17.69 -6.23 16.01
C PRO A 20 17.61 -4.73 15.76
N ALA A 21 18.18 -3.95 16.69
CA ALA A 21 18.25 -2.50 16.55
C ALA A 21 19.08 -2.09 15.32
N LEU A 22 18.56 -1.16 14.54
CA LEU A 22 19.38 -0.41 13.59
C LEU A 22 19.93 0.83 14.33
N PRO A 23 21.20 1.25 14.08
CA PRO A 23 21.84 2.33 14.82
C PRO A 23 21.34 3.71 14.35
N LEU A 24 20.04 3.94 14.45
CA LEU A 24 19.40 5.22 14.15
C LEU A 24 18.74 5.73 15.44
N GLU A 25 19.36 6.72 16.07
CA GLU A 25 18.69 7.51 17.09
C GLU A 25 17.51 8.23 16.43
N ASP A 26 16.33 8.12 17.06
CA ASP A 26 15.09 8.74 16.57
C ASP A 26 14.74 8.40 15.10
N ALA A 27 14.69 7.11 14.80
CA ALA A 27 14.49 6.61 13.45
C ALA A 27 13.23 7.18 12.76
N ARG A 28 12.13 7.39 13.50
CA ARG A 28 10.87 7.95 12.94
C ARG A 28 11.02 9.42 12.57
N GLU A 29 11.67 10.22 13.43
CA GLU A 29 11.93 11.63 13.12
C GLU A 29 12.84 11.74 11.89
N TRP A 30 13.90 10.93 11.82
CA TRP A 30 14.75 10.87 10.64
C TRP A 30 13.98 10.45 9.39
N ALA A 31 13.15 9.40 9.48
CA ALA A 31 12.48 8.80 8.33
C ALA A 31 11.43 9.74 7.71
N PHE A 32 10.57 10.32 8.53
CA PHE A 32 9.43 11.09 8.04
C PHE A 32 9.00 12.27 8.93
N GLY A 33 9.72 12.58 10.01
CA GLY A 33 9.38 13.71 10.87
C GLY A 33 9.29 15.03 10.09
N GLY A 34 8.19 15.76 10.28
CA GLY A 34 7.91 17.01 9.56
C GLY A 34 7.54 16.84 8.08
N SER A 35 7.54 15.62 7.52
CA SER A 35 7.14 15.36 6.13
C SER A 35 5.61 15.38 5.99
N THR A 36 5.13 15.94 4.88
CA THR A 36 3.71 15.95 4.49
C THR A 36 3.42 15.11 3.25
N GLY A 37 4.44 14.52 2.65
CA GLY A 37 4.33 13.79 1.38
C GLY A 37 4.42 14.69 0.14
N ALA A 38 4.71 15.99 0.29
CA ALA A 38 4.77 16.93 -0.83
C ALA A 38 5.77 16.46 -1.90
N GLY A 39 5.34 16.55 -3.17
CA GLY A 39 6.14 16.15 -4.33
C GLY A 39 6.11 14.64 -4.63
N VAL A 40 5.49 13.82 -3.79
CA VAL A 40 5.36 12.37 -4.03
C VAL A 40 4.03 12.04 -4.68
N SER A 41 4.09 11.25 -5.75
CA SER A 41 2.93 10.70 -6.48
C SER A 41 2.60 9.32 -5.93
N VAL A 42 1.35 9.15 -5.48
CA VAL A 42 0.82 7.87 -4.96
C VAL A 42 -0.35 7.43 -5.83
N ALA A 43 -0.20 6.31 -6.51
CA ALA A 43 -1.28 5.68 -7.26
C ALA A 43 -2.09 4.73 -6.35
N ILE A 44 -3.41 4.83 -6.43
CA ILE A 44 -4.35 3.86 -5.83
C ILE A 44 -4.87 3.00 -6.98
N VAL A 45 -4.41 1.76 -7.04
CA VAL A 45 -4.84 0.78 -8.05
C VAL A 45 -5.98 -0.03 -7.47
N ASP A 46 -7.24 0.31 -7.81
CA ASP A 46 -8.43 -0.19 -7.10
C ASP A 46 -9.73 -0.07 -7.92
N SER A 47 -10.87 0.17 -7.25
CA SER A 47 -12.20 0.35 -7.82
C SER A 47 -12.50 1.75 -8.36
N GLY A 48 -11.55 2.67 -8.28
CA GLY A 48 -11.68 4.09 -8.55
C GLY A 48 -11.51 4.93 -7.28
N ILE A 49 -11.64 6.24 -7.39
CA ILE A 49 -11.64 7.18 -6.26
C ILE A 49 -12.77 8.19 -6.47
N ASP A 50 -13.62 8.40 -5.49
CA ASP A 50 -14.48 9.58 -5.42
C ASP A 50 -13.62 10.80 -5.06
N ALA A 51 -13.19 11.52 -6.09
CA ALA A 51 -12.33 12.70 -5.94
C ALA A 51 -13.01 13.85 -5.18
N ASN A 52 -14.33 13.86 -5.08
CA ASN A 52 -15.10 14.89 -4.38
C ASN A 52 -15.34 14.54 -2.89
N HIS A 53 -14.96 13.33 -2.46
CA HIS A 53 -15.09 12.97 -1.06
C HIS A 53 -14.27 13.92 -0.18
N PRO A 54 -14.84 14.48 0.92
CA PRO A 54 -14.15 15.47 1.75
C PRO A 54 -12.82 14.97 2.33
N ASP A 55 -12.73 13.66 2.67
CA ASP A 55 -11.51 13.07 3.23
C ASP A 55 -10.43 12.75 2.15
N VAL A 56 -10.77 12.84 0.86
CA VAL A 56 -9.83 12.67 -0.27
C VAL A 56 -9.29 14.01 -0.75
N GLY A 57 -10.17 14.99 -0.95
CA GLY A 57 -9.77 16.36 -1.33
C GLY A 57 -9.19 16.47 -2.73
N GLY A 58 -9.57 15.57 -3.66
CA GLY A 58 -9.15 15.59 -5.05
C GLY A 58 -8.08 14.57 -5.44
N VAL A 59 -7.94 14.33 -6.74
CA VAL A 59 -6.90 13.50 -7.37
C VAL A 59 -6.19 14.29 -8.47
N ALA A 60 -4.89 14.04 -8.64
CA ALA A 60 -4.06 14.71 -9.64
C ALA A 60 -4.31 14.16 -11.05
N SER A 61 -4.59 12.87 -11.17
CA SER A 61 -5.02 12.23 -12.42
C SER A 61 -5.85 10.98 -12.15
N ALA A 62 -6.56 10.53 -13.18
CA ALA A 62 -7.37 9.34 -13.11
C ALA A 62 -7.35 8.60 -14.46
N VAL A 63 -7.33 7.26 -14.41
CA VAL A 63 -7.41 6.37 -15.57
C VAL A 63 -8.21 5.13 -15.22
N ALA A 64 -9.03 4.66 -16.13
CA ALA A 64 -9.72 3.36 -16.01
C ALA A 64 -9.14 2.38 -17.04
N MET A 65 -8.76 1.19 -16.59
CA MET A 65 -8.42 0.08 -17.48
C MET A 65 -9.71 -0.66 -17.81
N GLU A 66 -10.15 -0.57 -19.05
CA GLU A 66 -11.40 -1.17 -19.50
C GLU A 66 -11.12 -2.32 -20.48
N PRO A 67 -11.88 -3.43 -20.41
CA PRO A 67 -11.78 -4.49 -21.40
C PRO A 67 -12.08 -3.95 -22.80
N ASP A 68 -11.27 -4.34 -23.78
CA ASP A 68 -11.49 -4.00 -25.19
C ASP A 68 -11.00 -5.14 -26.08
N ASP A 69 -11.90 -6.06 -26.40
CA ASP A 69 -11.61 -7.24 -27.21
C ASP A 69 -11.31 -6.91 -28.68
N SER A 70 -11.42 -5.63 -29.10
CA SER A 70 -11.05 -5.18 -30.44
C SER A 70 -9.55 -4.85 -30.55
N ARG A 71 -8.83 -4.83 -29.43
CA ARG A 71 -7.40 -4.56 -29.34
C ARG A 71 -6.62 -5.83 -29.07
N ASP A 72 -5.43 -5.93 -29.59
CA ASP A 72 -4.52 -7.08 -29.39
C ASP A 72 -4.16 -7.23 -27.91
N GLU A 73 -4.05 -6.11 -27.18
CA GLU A 73 -3.79 -6.09 -25.73
C GLU A 73 -4.99 -6.54 -24.89
N GLY A 74 -6.20 -6.58 -25.46
CA GLY A 74 -7.45 -6.97 -24.80
C GLY A 74 -8.00 -5.92 -23.81
N TYR A 75 -7.43 -4.70 -23.79
CA TYR A 75 -7.89 -3.59 -22.96
C TYR A 75 -7.61 -2.24 -23.60
N ARG A 76 -8.23 -1.21 -23.02
CA ARG A 76 -7.90 0.19 -23.29
C ARG A 76 -7.75 0.98 -21.99
N ALA A 77 -6.86 1.95 -21.97
CA ALA A 77 -6.78 2.96 -20.93
C ALA A 77 -7.69 4.15 -21.28
N VAL A 78 -8.58 4.51 -20.39
CA VAL A 78 -9.48 5.65 -20.53
C VAL A 78 -9.09 6.68 -19.48
N GLU A 79 -8.35 7.69 -19.91
CA GLU A 79 -7.91 8.78 -19.05
C GLU A 79 -9.04 9.76 -18.74
N GLY A 80 -8.96 10.40 -17.60
CA GLY A 80 -9.90 11.41 -17.14
C GLY A 80 -10.70 10.97 -15.90
N PRO A 81 -11.51 11.90 -15.37
CA PRO A 81 -12.30 11.65 -14.18
C PRO A 81 -13.20 10.42 -14.35
N HIS A 82 -13.27 9.59 -13.34
CA HIS A 82 -14.16 8.44 -13.26
C HIS A 82 -14.69 8.25 -11.83
N GLU A 83 -15.78 7.53 -11.71
CA GLU A 83 -16.38 7.20 -10.44
C GLU A 83 -15.62 6.05 -9.75
N ASP A 84 -15.62 6.05 -8.42
CA ASP A 84 -15.37 4.82 -7.66
C ASP A 84 -16.59 3.92 -7.76
N LEU A 85 -16.42 2.73 -8.30
CA LEU A 85 -17.53 1.81 -8.54
C LEU A 85 -17.97 1.01 -7.31
N TYR A 86 -17.19 1.08 -6.21
CA TYR A 86 -17.46 0.29 -5.01
C TYR A 86 -17.30 1.06 -3.70
N GLY A 87 -16.36 2.02 -3.61
CA GLY A 87 -16.01 2.79 -2.42
C GLY A 87 -14.67 2.38 -1.79
N HIS A 88 -14.12 1.25 -2.19
CA HIS A 88 -12.90 0.70 -1.59
C HIS A 88 -11.65 1.53 -1.95
N GLY A 89 -11.51 1.98 -3.19
CA GLY A 89 -10.40 2.84 -3.58
C GLY A 89 -10.48 4.23 -2.93
N THR A 90 -11.69 4.77 -2.72
CA THR A 90 -11.92 6.01 -1.96
C THR A 90 -11.45 5.86 -0.51
N ALA A 91 -11.78 4.73 0.13
CA ALA A 91 -11.29 4.42 1.48
C ALA A 91 -9.77 4.38 1.55
N CYS A 92 -9.11 3.70 0.61
CA CYS A 92 -7.64 3.63 0.53
C CYS A 92 -7.02 5.02 0.30
N ALA A 93 -7.59 5.82 -0.58
CA ALA A 93 -7.12 7.18 -0.87
C ALA A 93 -7.24 8.10 0.35
N ALA A 94 -8.36 8.03 1.07
CA ALA A 94 -8.59 8.82 2.28
C ALA A 94 -7.61 8.44 3.41
N ILE A 95 -7.29 7.15 3.58
CA ILE A 95 -6.27 6.71 4.54
C ILE A 95 -4.91 7.32 4.17
N VAL A 96 -4.48 7.24 2.91
CA VAL A 96 -3.22 7.86 2.47
C VAL A 96 -3.25 9.37 2.73
N ARG A 97 -4.32 10.06 2.34
CA ARG A 97 -4.47 11.51 2.51
C ARG A 97 -4.40 11.94 3.98
N SER A 98 -4.99 11.16 4.89
CA SER A 98 -5.01 11.48 6.32
C SER A 98 -3.61 11.49 6.96
N MET A 99 -2.67 10.70 6.44
CA MET A 99 -1.30 10.58 6.96
C MET A 99 -0.29 11.40 6.16
N ALA A 100 -0.49 11.53 4.86
CA ALA A 100 0.37 12.23 3.92
C ALA A 100 -0.45 13.27 3.13
N PRO A 101 -0.80 14.41 3.76
CA PRO A 101 -1.82 15.33 3.23
C PRO A 101 -1.44 15.99 1.90
N ASP A 102 -0.15 16.13 1.59
CA ASP A 102 0.30 16.86 0.39
C ASP A 102 0.79 15.93 -0.73
N VAL A 103 0.52 14.62 -0.67
CA VAL A 103 0.81 13.72 -1.80
C VAL A 103 -0.06 14.03 -3.02
N ASN A 104 0.47 13.79 -4.21
CA ASN A 104 -0.34 13.75 -5.42
C ASN A 104 -1.00 12.38 -5.55
N LEU A 105 -2.31 12.30 -5.29
CA LEU A 105 -3.07 11.07 -5.47
C LEU A 105 -3.43 10.86 -6.94
N HIS A 106 -3.30 9.63 -7.40
CA HIS A 106 -3.67 9.20 -8.75
C HIS A 106 -4.59 7.98 -8.66
N SER A 107 -5.71 8.00 -9.40
CA SER A 107 -6.68 6.90 -9.44
C SER A 107 -6.42 6.01 -10.64
N ILE A 108 -6.17 4.71 -10.41
CA ILE A 108 -6.07 3.71 -11.48
C ILE A 108 -7.14 2.67 -11.23
N ARG A 109 -8.26 2.78 -11.96
CA ARG A 109 -9.39 1.86 -11.81
C ARG A 109 -9.16 0.59 -12.61
N VAL A 110 -9.09 -0.55 -11.90
CA VAL A 110 -8.93 -1.89 -12.46
C VAL A 110 -10.02 -2.87 -11.99
N LEU A 111 -10.81 -2.47 -10.98
CA LEU A 111 -11.87 -3.26 -10.38
C LEU A 111 -13.25 -2.70 -10.75
N GLY A 112 -14.23 -3.59 -10.89
CA GLY A 112 -15.62 -3.24 -11.11
C GLY A 112 -16.42 -3.07 -9.81
N SER A 113 -17.73 -2.83 -9.95
CA SER A 113 -18.66 -2.58 -8.85
C SER A 113 -18.88 -3.75 -7.87
N ASN A 114 -18.36 -4.92 -8.16
CA ASN A 114 -18.37 -6.09 -7.27
C ASN A 114 -16.99 -6.37 -6.65
N LEU A 115 -16.08 -5.41 -6.71
CA LEU A 115 -14.69 -5.49 -6.25
C LEU A 115 -13.92 -6.64 -6.93
N LYS A 116 -14.27 -6.96 -8.17
CA LYS A 116 -13.59 -7.97 -8.99
C LYS A 116 -13.06 -7.33 -10.26
N GLY A 117 -11.91 -7.83 -10.73
CA GLY A 117 -11.27 -7.41 -11.97
C GLY A 117 -10.63 -8.59 -12.70
N ARG A 118 -10.34 -8.40 -13.99
CA ARG A 118 -9.52 -9.34 -14.75
C ARG A 118 -8.06 -9.13 -14.38
N GLY A 119 -7.28 -10.21 -14.25
CA GLY A 119 -5.84 -10.12 -13.99
C GLY A 119 -5.09 -9.26 -15.03
N LEU A 120 -5.53 -9.29 -16.28
CA LEU A 120 -5.02 -8.45 -17.35
C LEU A 120 -5.15 -6.94 -17.04
N LEU A 121 -6.30 -6.48 -16.52
CA LEU A 121 -6.52 -5.06 -16.19
C LEU A 121 -5.69 -4.65 -14.97
N PHE A 122 -5.52 -5.56 -14.02
CA PHE A 122 -4.64 -5.36 -12.88
C PHE A 122 -3.18 -5.18 -13.33
N HIS A 123 -2.68 -6.08 -14.18
CA HIS A 123 -1.36 -5.99 -14.78
C HIS A 123 -1.18 -4.67 -15.56
N ALA A 124 -2.14 -4.31 -16.41
CA ALA A 124 -2.13 -3.07 -17.18
C ALA A 124 -2.09 -1.82 -16.29
N GLY A 125 -2.85 -1.81 -15.19
CA GLY A 125 -2.83 -0.72 -14.21
C GLY A 125 -1.49 -0.56 -13.51
N LEU A 126 -0.79 -1.68 -13.24
CA LEU A 126 0.57 -1.63 -12.68
C LEU A 126 1.58 -1.07 -13.69
N LEU A 127 1.55 -1.54 -14.94
CA LEU A 127 2.40 -0.98 -15.98
C LEU A 127 2.14 0.53 -16.16
N TRP A 128 0.87 0.95 -16.15
CA TRP A 128 0.52 2.37 -16.21
C TRP A 128 1.18 3.17 -15.07
N ALA A 129 1.13 2.66 -13.84
CA ALA A 129 1.74 3.32 -12.70
C ALA A 129 3.26 3.49 -12.88
N VAL A 130 3.93 2.47 -13.43
CA VAL A 130 5.38 2.47 -13.69
C VAL A 130 5.72 3.44 -14.81
N ASP A 131 5.01 3.35 -15.94
CA ASP A 131 5.26 4.18 -17.13
C ASP A 131 5.05 5.68 -16.88
N HIS A 132 4.18 6.02 -15.92
CA HIS A 132 3.95 7.41 -15.48
C HIS A 132 4.87 7.85 -14.34
N GLY A 133 5.80 7.00 -13.90
CA GLY A 133 6.82 7.33 -12.91
C GLY A 133 6.24 7.64 -11.52
N PHE A 134 5.14 7.00 -11.14
CA PHE A 134 4.59 7.19 -9.80
C PHE A 134 5.53 6.59 -8.75
N HIS A 135 5.74 7.31 -7.66
CA HIS A 135 6.69 6.92 -6.63
C HIS A 135 6.23 5.71 -5.81
N VAL A 136 4.92 5.67 -5.51
CA VAL A 136 4.29 4.59 -4.73
C VAL A 136 3.03 4.14 -5.44
N ALA A 137 2.81 2.84 -5.56
CA ALA A 137 1.53 2.27 -5.97
C ALA A 137 0.96 1.43 -4.82
N ASN A 138 -0.18 1.85 -4.30
CA ASN A 138 -0.94 1.09 -3.31
C ASN A 138 -1.82 0.06 -4.03
N LEU A 139 -1.63 -1.20 -3.69
CA LEU A 139 -2.34 -2.35 -4.25
C LEU A 139 -3.13 -3.03 -3.13
N SER A 140 -4.34 -2.51 -2.90
CA SER A 140 -5.27 -3.12 -1.92
C SER A 140 -6.04 -4.29 -2.52
N LEU A 141 -5.43 -4.96 -3.48
CA LEU A 141 -5.93 -6.13 -4.20
C LEU A 141 -4.78 -7.10 -4.48
N SER A 142 -5.14 -8.35 -4.75
CA SER A 142 -4.19 -9.40 -5.13
C SER A 142 -4.87 -10.47 -5.98
N SER A 143 -4.06 -11.26 -6.69
CA SER A 143 -4.53 -12.42 -7.48
C SER A 143 -4.12 -13.72 -6.81
N LYS A 144 -5.02 -14.72 -6.81
CA LYS A 144 -4.71 -16.10 -6.45
C LYS A 144 -4.46 -16.99 -7.69
N SER A 145 -4.58 -16.41 -8.88
CA SER A 145 -4.44 -17.17 -10.14
C SER A 145 -2.97 -17.44 -10.43
N GLU A 146 -2.62 -18.72 -10.56
CA GLU A 146 -1.27 -19.14 -10.97
C GLU A 146 -0.87 -18.56 -12.33
N SER A 147 -1.83 -18.36 -13.25
CA SER A 147 -1.55 -17.76 -14.55
C SER A 147 -1.11 -16.29 -14.46
N MET A 148 -1.38 -15.62 -13.33
CA MET A 148 -0.94 -14.25 -13.08
C MET A 148 0.40 -14.18 -12.35
N TYR A 149 0.96 -15.30 -11.91
CA TYR A 149 2.25 -15.30 -11.21
C TYR A 149 3.36 -14.65 -12.05
N ALA A 150 3.62 -15.18 -13.23
CA ALA A 150 4.72 -14.69 -14.08
C ALA A 150 4.47 -13.23 -14.57
N PRO A 151 3.30 -12.85 -15.10
CA PRO A 151 3.05 -11.46 -15.49
C PRO A 151 3.18 -10.46 -14.34
N LEU A 152 2.64 -10.78 -13.16
CA LEU A 152 2.74 -9.89 -12.01
C LEU A 152 4.16 -9.85 -11.42
N HIS A 153 4.93 -10.95 -11.52
CA HIS A 153 6.33 -10.95 -11.09
C HIS A 153 7.19 -10.07 -12.00
N GLU A 154 6.99 -10.19 -13.32
CA GLU A 154 7.69 -9.35 -14.29
C GLU A 154 7.44 -7.85 -14.04
N VAL A 155 6.17 -7.45 -13.92
CA VAL A 155 5.85 -6.04 -13.68
C VAL A 155 6.32 -5.54 -12.30
N ALA A 156 6.36 -6.41 -11.29
CA ALA A 156 6.90 -6.05 -9.97
C ALA A 156 8.41 -5.78 -10.02
N ASP A 157 9.16 -6.53 -10.82
CA ASP A 157 10.58 -6.28 -11.03
C ASP A 157 10.81 -5.03 -11.90
N ILE A 158 10.00 -4.81 -12.94
CA ILE A 158 10.03 -3.57 -13.73
C ILE A 158 9.79 -2.36 -12.80
N ALA A 159 8.77 -2.41 -11.94
CA ALA A 159 8.47 -1.37 -10.97
C ALA A 159 9.65 -1.11 -10.02
N TYR A 160 10.25 -2.18 -9.49
CA TYR A 160 11.40 -2.09 -8.60
C TYR A 160 12.59 -1.36 -9.27
N PHE A 161 12.92 -1.72 -10.51
CA PHE A 161 14.02 -1.07 -11.25
C PHE A 161 13.67 0.35 -11.71
N ALA A 162 12.40 0.63 -11.99
CA ALA A 162 11.90 1.98 -12.29
C ALA A 162 11.75 2.87 -11.04
N ARG A 163 12.02 2.33 -9.84
CA ARG A 163 11.85 3.00 -8.54
C ARG A 163 10.40 3.33 -8.16
N THR A 164 9.44 2.63 -8.71
CA THR A 164 8.06 2.63 -8.23
C THR A 164 7.91 1.60 -7.13
N LEU A 165 7.66 2.05 -5.90
CA LEU A 165 7.46 1.15 -4.77
C LEU A 165 6.04 0.59 -4.79
N LEU A 166 5.90 -0.72 -4.96
CA LEU A 166 4.62 -1.40 -4.84
C LEU A 166 4.36 -1.76 -3.38
N VAL A 167 3.26 -1.26 -2.80
CA VAL A 167 2.78 -1.62 -1.46
C VAL A 167 1.53 -2.48 -1.62
N CYS A 168 1.62 -3.74 -1.24
CA CYS A 168 0.65 -4.77 -1.61
C CYS A 168 -0.02 -5.37 -0.38
N ALA A 169 -1.34 -5.33 -0.31
CA ALA A 169 -2.09 -6.07 0.68
C ALA A 169 -2.00 -7.58 0.41
N ALA A 170 -1.68 -8.36 1.44
CA ALA A 170 -1.85 -9.80 1.41
C ALA A 170 -3.35 -10.15 1.29
N ASN A 171 -3.68 -11.29 0.70
CA ASN A 171 -5.08 -11.71 0.61
C ASN A 171 -5.67 -11.99 2.00
N ASN A 172 -6.94 -11.63 2.22
CA ASN A 172 -7.64 -11.87 3.49
C ASN A 172 -7.96 -13.36 3.73
N GLN A 173 -7.83 -14.20 2.71
CA GLN A 173 -8.03 -15.64 2.79
C GLN A 173 -6.69 -16.36 2.62
N PRO A 174 -6.47 -17.50 3.30
CA PRO A 174 -5.26 -18.28 3.11
C PRO A 174 -5.02 -18.71 1.67
N GLY A 175 -3.77 -18.90 1.30
CA GLY A 175 -3.32 -19.39 0.00
C GLY A 175 -2.43 -18.38 -0.73
N PRO A 176 -1.91 -18.76 -1.91
CA PRO A 176 -1.03 -17.90 -2.70
C PRO A 176 -1.65 -16.55 -3.00
N THR A 177 -0.85 -15.50 -3.01
CA THR A 177 -1.30 -14.14 -3.22
C THR A 177 -0.23 -13.32 -3.95
N TYR A 178 -0.57 -12.84 -5.14
CA TYR A 178 0.35 -12.13 -6.02
C TYR A 178 -0.15 -10.71 -6.31
N PRO A 179 0.73 -9.70 -6.27
CA PRO A 179 2.19 -9.75 -6.12
C PRO A 179 2.67 -9.69 -4.66
N SER A 180 1.82 -9.74 -3.65
CA SER A 180 2.20 -9.50 -2.24
C SER A 180 3.21 -10.49 -1.65
N GLU A 181 3.43 -11.66 -2.28
CA GLU A 181 4.46 -12.62 -1.87
C GLU A 181 5.82 -12.41 -2.56
N PHE A 182 5.94 -11.42 -3.45
CA PHE A 182 7.20 -11.18 -4.15
C PHE A 182 8.15 -10.34 -3.32
N ALA A 183 9.45 -10.66 -3.36
CA ALA A 183 10.47 -9.93 -2.60
C ALA A 183 10.68 -8.47 -3.08
N SER A 184 10.29 -8.17 -4.33
CA SER A 184 10.39 -6.82 -4.92
C SER A 184 9.30 -5.85 -4.45
N VAL A 185 8.28 -6.31 -3.70
CA VAL A 185 7.19 -5.46 -3.17
C VAL A 185 7.26 -5.30 -1.66
N VAL A 186 6.53 -4.35 -1.10
CA VAL A 186 6.25 -4.21 0.33
C VAL A 186 4.92 -4.91 0.61
N SER A 187 4.95 -6.03 1.32
CA SER A 187 3.77 -6.83 1.63
C SER A 187 3.19 -6.48 2.99
N VAL A 188 1.87 -6.31 3.07
CA VAL A 188 1.18 -5.79 4.26
C VAL A 188 -0.01 -6.65 4.66
N ALA A 189 -0.14 -6.90 5.97
CA ALA A 189 -1.33 -7.47 6.59
C ALA A 189 -1.85 -6.58 7.72
N CYS A 190 -3.07 -6.85 8.18
CA CYS A 190 -3.65 -6.15 9.32
C CYS A 190 -2.93 -6.49 10.62
N ARG A 191 -2.82 -5.47 11.48
CA ARG A 191 -2.51 -5.61 12.89
C ARG A 191 -3.60 -4.92 13.72
N PRO A 192 -4.05 -5.51 14.85
CA PRO A 192 -4.93 -4.82 15.79
C PRO A 192 -4.23 -3.57 16.36
N SER A 193 -4.79 -2.40 16.11
CA SER A 193 -4.34 -1.12 16.67
C SER A 193 -5.33 -0.01 16.37
N ASP A 194 -5.42 0.96 17.26
CA ASP A 194 -6.16 2.22 17.05
C ASP A 194 -5.25 3.35 16.54
N ASP A 195 -3.93 3.17 16.62
CA ASP A 195 -2.95 4.15 16.14
C ASP A 195 -2.66 3.95 14.64
N PRO A 196 -2.93 4.96 13.76
CA PRO A 196 -2.63 4.89 12.34
C PRO A 196 -1.13 4.77 12.04
N TRP A 197 -0.26 5.13 12.97
CA TRP A 197 1.19 5.03 12.83
C TRP A 197 1.76 3.69 13.25
N THR A 198 0.91 2.75 13.66
CA THR A 198 1.34 1.40 14.01
C THR A 198 1.96 0.72 12.79
N LEU A 199 3.19 0.25 12.97
CA LEU A 199 3.91 -0.54 11.99
C LEU A 199 4.71 -1.61 12.71
N SER A 200 4.55 -2.85 12.31
CA SER A 200 5.37 -3.97 12.79
C SER A 200 6.03 -4.67 11.62
N ALA A 201 7.29 -4.99 11.76
CA ALA A 201 8.02 -5.79 10.77
C ALA A 201 8.01 -7.26 11.17
N ASN A 202 7.71 -8.12 10.20
CA ASN A 202 7.75 -9.57 10.38
C ASN A 202 9.05 -10.12 9.79
N PRO A 203 9.94 -10.72 10.60
CA PRO A 203 11.17 -11.29 10.11
C PRO A 203 10.96 -12.60 9.31
N THR A 204 9.73 -13.12 9.30
CA THR A 204 9.39 -14.39 8.65
C THR A 204 8.46 -14.12 7.44
N PRO A 205 9.02 -13.93 6.22
CA PRO A 205 8.21 -13.71 5.02
C PRO A 205 7.21 -14.88 4.77
N PRO A 206 6.21 -14.74 3.88
CA PRO A 206 6.22 -13.76 2.79
C PRO A 206 5.64 -12.37 3.15
N VAL A 207 4.82 -12.24 4.20
CA VAL A 207 4.24 -10.94 4.55
C VAL A 207 5.16 -10.21 5.52
N GLU A 208 5.60 -9.00 5.12
CA GLU A 208 6.71 -8.30 5.78
C GLU A 208 6.27 -7.30 6.85
N PHE A 209 5.11 -6.65 6.66
CA PHE A 209 4.67 -5.60 7.57
C PHE A 209 3.23 -5.81 8.03
N GLY A 210 2.99 -5.43 9.29
CA GLY A 210 1.67 -5.33 9.89
C GLY A 210 1.32 -3.89 10.20
N ALA A 211 0.14 -3.42 9.78
CA ALA A 211 -0.34 -2.08 10.03
C ALA A 211 -1.83 -2.09 10.41
N ARG A 212 -2.35 -0.94 10.85
CA ARG A 212 -3.76 -0.80 11.21
C ARG A 212 -4.67 -1.17 10.04
N GLY A 213 -5.68 -2.02 10.27
CA GLY A 213 -6.59 -2.48 9.19
C GLY A 213 -7.83 -3.19 9.72
N ILE A 214 -8.11 -3.11 11.03
CA ILE A 214 -9.21 -3.82 11.70
C ILE A 214 -10.15 -2.79 12.33
N ASP A 215 -11.44 -2.93 12.05
CA ASP A 215 -12.54 -2.10 12.57
C ASP A 215 -12.30 -0.59 12.37
N LEU A 216 -11.86 -0.22 11.15
CA LEU A 216 -11.62 1.16 10.80
C LEU A 216 -12.90 1.85 10.32
N GLN A 217 -13.13 3.06 10.83
CA GLN A 217 -14.02 4.01 10.16
C GLN A 217 -13.29 4.54 8.92
N VAL A 218 -13.81 4.27 7.73
CA VAL A 218 -13.22 4.65 6.45
C VAL A 218 -14.20 5.45 5.60
N ALA A 219 -13.66 6.33 4.76
CA ALA A 219 -14.43 7.02 3.73
C ALA A 219 -15.08 6.01 2.78
N TRP A 220 -16.28 6.33 2.29
CA TRP A 220 -17.03 5.48 1.37
C TRP A 220 -17.75 6.34 0.33
N LEU A 221 -18.49 5.70 -0.58
CA LEU A 221 -19.23 6.39 -1.65
C LEU A 221 -20.13 7.51 -1.12
N ASP A 222 -20.43 8.47 -1.98
CA ASP A 222 -21.39 9.57 -1.77
C ASP A 222 -21.06 10.46 -0.55
N GLY A 223 -19.77 10.66 -0.25
CA GLY A 223 -19.32 11.42 0.92
C GLY A 223 -19.62 10.73 2.25
N GLY A 224 -19.98 9.45 2.22
CA GLY A 224 -20.31 8.62 3.38
C GLY A 224 -19.09 7.98 4.03
N SER A 225 -19.36 7.16 5.04
CA SER A 225 -18.33 6.36 5.72
C SER A 225 -18.89 5.02 6.16
N THR A 226 -18.01 4.05 6.37
CA THR A 226 -18.37 2.71 6.87
C THR A 226 -17.29 2.19 7.80
N VAL A 227 -17.61 1.15 8.58
CA VAL A 227 -16.60 0.40 9.35
C VAL A 227 -16.15 -0.79 8.52
N ALA A 228 -14.85 -0.95 8.37
CA ALA A 228 -14.28 -2.00 7.54
C ALA A 228 -13.06 -2.67 8.20
N THR A 229 -12.86 -3.93 7.85
CA THR A 229 -11.70 -4.75 8.27
C THR A 229 -11.13 -5.47 7.06
N GLY A 230 -9.81 -5.40 6.89
CA GLY A 230 -9.11 -6.10 5.80
C GLY A 230 -7.66 -5.67 5.66
N ASN A 231 -6.82 -6.58 5.16
CA ASN A 231 -5.44 -6.27 4.82
C ASN A 231 -5.35 -5.10 3.81
N SER A 232 -6.38 -4.94 2.99
CA SER A 232 -6.51 -3.85 2.04
C SER A 232 -6.57 -2.46 2.67
N PHE A 233 -6.98 -2.35 3.94
CA PHE A 233 -6.97 -1.08 4.67
C PHE A 233 -5.66 -0.87 5.48
N ALA A 234 -4.85 -1.92 5.66
CA ALA A 234 -3.52 -1.80 6.24
C ALA A 234 -2.49 -1.29 5.22
N ALA A 235 -2.55 -1.74 3.98
CA ALA A 235 -1.62 -1.34 2.92
C ALA A 235 -1.54 0.19 2.71
N PRO A 236 -2.63 0.96 2.64
CA PRO A 236 -2.54 2.40 2.45
C PRO A 236 -1.87 3.16 3.60
N HIS A 237 -1.90 2.65 4.85
CA HIS A 237 -1.10 3.23 5.94
C HIS A 237 0.40 3.11 5.65
N VAL A 238 0.85 1.94 5.18
CA VAL A 238 2.25 1.72 4.82
C VAL A 238 2.65 2.49 3.56
N ALA A 239 1.73 2.60 2.58
CA ALA A 239 1.93 3.43 1.39
C ALA A 239 2.11 4.91 1.75
N ALA A 240 1.33 5.41 2.71
CA ALA A 240 1.48 6.78 3.22
C ALA A 240 2.82 6.98 3.92
N MET A 241 3.22 6.06 4.81
CA MET A 241 4.55 6.11 5.46
C MET A 241 5.68 6.11 4.44
N ALA A 242 5.60 5.26 3.42
CA ALA A 242 6.57 5.21 2.33
C ALA A 242 6.61 6.54 1.54
N ALA A 243 5.46 7.15 1.28
CA ALA A 243 5.39 8.44 0.63
C ALA A 243 6.03 9.56 1.47
N LEU A 244 5.81 9.56 2.78
CA LEU A 244 6.45 10.51 3.69
C LEU A 244 7.98 10.33 3.72
N ILE A 245 8.46 9.07 3.73
CA ILE A 245 9.89 8.76 3.65
C ILE A 245 10.47 9.29 2.33
N LEU A 246 9.84 9.02 1.20
CA LEU A 246 10.31 9.45 -0.11
C LEU A 246 10.25 10.97 -0.29
N ALA A 247 9.29 11.66 0.29
CA ALA A 247 9.23 13.13 0.27
C ALA A 247 10.42 13.76 1.02
N LYS A 248 10.83 13.14 2.11
CA LYS A 248 11.99 13.59 2.90
C LYS A 248 13.32 13.13 2.31
N HIS A 249 13.35 11.95 1.67
CA HIS A 249 14.53 11.28 1.14
C HIS A 249 14.31 10.81 -0.32
N PRO A 250 14.20 11.71 -1.30
CA PRO A 250 13.75 11.38 -2.66
C PRO A 250 14.71 10.49 -3.45
N GLY A 251 15.94 10.29 -2.96
CA GLY A 251 16.95 9.43 -3.59
C GLY A 251 16.87 7.95 -3.21
N LEU A 252 16.02 7.56 -2.27
CA LEU A 252 15.96 6.18 -1.79
C LEU A 252 15.40 5.22 -2.85
N ALA A 253 16.07 4.08 -3.01
CA ALA A 253 15.57 2.96 -3.81
C ALA A 253 14.54 2.13 -3.02
N PRO A 254 13.69 1.32 -3.68
CA PRO A 254 12.67 0.52 -3.00
C PRO A 254 13.17 -0.32 -1.82
N TYR A 255 14.32 -1.00 -1.96
CA TYR A 255 14.89 -1.79 -0.85
C TYR A 255 15.33 -0.93 0.34
N GLN A 256 15.77 0.31 0.09
CA GLN A 256 16.14 1.24 1.15
C GLN A 256 14.90 1.75 1.89
N VAL A 257 13.80 2.02 1.18
CA VAL A 257 12.52 2.36 1.82
C VAL A 257 12.04 1.20 2.69
N LYS A 258 12.13 -0.06 2.21
CA LYS A 258 11.81 -1.25 3.03
C LYS A 258 12.69 -1.32 4.29
N ALA A 259 13.98 -1.06 4.18
CA ALA A 259 14.89 -1.04 5.33
C ALA A 259 14.54 0.08 6.33
N VAL A 260 14.14 1.25 5.84
CA VAL A 260 13.66 2.35 6.69
C VAL A 260 12.36 1.98 7.39
N LEU A 261 11.37 1.42 6.66
CA LEU A 261 10.13 0.93 7.25
C LEU A 261 10.40 -0.09 8.37
N GLN A 262 11.35 -1.01 8.15
CA GLN A 262 11.78 -1.95 9.19
C GLN A 262 12.38 -1.22 10.40
N ALA A 263 13.25 -0.23 10.17
CA ALA A 263 13.89 0.53 11.23
C ALA A 263 12.90 1.34 12.10
N VAL A 264 11.80 1.81 11.51
CA VAL A 264 10.78 2.60 12.22
C VAL A 264 9.65 1.74 12.80
N SER A 265 9.70 0.43 12.61
CA SER A 265 8.69 -0.51 13.14
C SER A 265 8.71 -0.57 14.67
N ASP A 266 7.54 -0.78 15.25
CA ASP A 266 7.32 -0.77 16.71
C ASP A 266 8.12 -1.85 17.45
N ASN A 267 8.34 -2.98 16.78
CA ASN A 267 9.11 -4.13 17.29
C ASN A 267 10.59 -4.09 16.91
N THR A 268 11.11 -2.98 16.40
CA THR A 268 12.54 -2.79 16.24
C THR A 268 13.14 -2.29 17.55
N ALA A 269 14.09 -3.04 18.11
CA ALA A 269 14.76 -2.67 19.35
C ALA A 269 15.42 -1.29 19.20
N ARG A 270 15.15 -0.38 20.14
CA ARG A 270 15.83 0.93 20.19
C ARG A 270 17.19 0.75 20.83
N VAL A 271 18.23 1.31 20.23
CA VAL A 271 19.52 1.44 20.91
C VAL A 271 19.33 2.46 22.04
N THR A 272 19.10 1.97 23.27
CA THR A 272 19.33 2.80 24.43
C THR A 272 20.82 3.12 24.45
N SER A 273 21.18 4.42 24.40
CA SER A 273 22.57 4.87 24.46
C SER A 273 23.31 4.15 25.57
N VAL A 274 24.23 3.26 25.20
CA VAL A 274 25.24 2.71 26.10
C VAL A 274 26.37 3.74 26.19
N LEU A 275 26.04 4.96 26.56
CA LEU A 275 26.99 5.88 27.15
C LEU A 275 26.73 5.81 28.66
N GLY A 276 27.07 4.64 29.22
CA GLY A 276 27.27 4.51 30.65
C GLY A 276 28.44 5.36 31.04
N ASP A 277 28.26 6.09 32.10
CA ASP A 277 29.24 6.88 32.81
C ASP A 277 30.59 6.19 32.84
N ALA A 278 31.60 6.83 32.26
CA ALA A 278 33.01 6.55 32.49
C ALA A 278 33.64 7.71 33.23
#